data_34036e745f322748214e95463c1d3092
#
_entry.id   34036e745f322748214e95463c1d3092
#
_cell.length_a   1.000
_cell.length_b   1.000
_cell.length_c   1.000
_cell.angle_alpha   90.00
_cell.angle_beta   90.00
_cell.angle_gamma   90.00
#
_symmetry.space_group_name_H-M   'P 1'
#
loop_
_entity.id
_entity.type
_entity.pdbx_description
1 polymer ?
#
loop_
_entity_poly.entity_id
_entity_poly.type
_entity_poly.pdbx_seq_one_letter_code
_entity_poly.pdbx_strand_id
1 'polypeptide(L)'
;MGETKITGTPQRVVVLTNQGTESLLALGIKPVAAVKSWIGDPWFEHIKEQMADVKMIGDETQPNVEVIATLKPDLILGTKVRQEKIYQQLSAIAPTVFTENLGDSMIDNFKLYAAALNKEAEGKAVLDDYNKAVEQTKAHLGDKTKMRVSLARFQPGKVRVYYKNNFAGIILNQLGFARPDAQNKDDFSADITQEQMTVLDGDVMFYFVSDRQGDTGAKKTAEEWLGSPLAQNMTVVKTKRAFVVNEPIWNTSGGIIAAKLLLEDIRKRFDSF
;
A
#
# COMPACT_ATOMS: atom_id res chain seq x y z
N MET A 1 -12.83 -7.05 17.74
CA MET A 1 -12.41 -8.04 18.69
C MET A 1 -12.55 -7.57 20.14
N GLY A 2 -13.46 -6.67 20.36
CA GLY A 2 -13.76 -6.14 21.67
C GLY A 2 -13.01 -4.85 22.00
N GLU A 3 -13.12 -4.43 23.25
CA GLU A 3 -12.48 -3.22 23.78
C GLU A 3 -11.09 -3.55 24.32
N THR A 4 -10.09 -2.74 23.97
CA THR A 4 -8.71 -2.87 24.45
C THR A 4 -8.37 -1.68 25.34
N LYS A 5 -8.07 -1.92 26.59
CA LYS A 5 -7.63 -0.87 27.53
C LYS A 5 -6.12 -0.67 27.41
N ILE A 6 -5.70 0.55 27.11
CA ILE A 6 -4.30 0.98 27.05
C ILE A 6 -4.06 1.97 28.18
N THR A 7 -2.98 1.79 28.94
CA THR A 7 -2.64 2.67 30.06
C THR A 7 -1.38 3.47 29.71
N GLY A 8 -1.51 4.79 29.65
CA GLY A 8 -0.42 5.70 29.30
C GLY A 8 -0.07 5.65 27.80
N THR A 9 1.11 6.16 27.45
CA THR A 9 1.61 6.17 26.08
C THR A 9 2.53 4.96 25.87
N PRO A 10 2.19 4.03 24.97
CA PRO A 10 3.02 2.87 24.68
C PRO A 10 4.44 3.24 24.21
N GLN A 11 5.44 2.53 24.71
CA GLN A 11 6.86 2.76 24.39
C GLN A 11 7.50 1.58 23.66
N ARG A 12 6.95 0.37 23.82
CA ARG A 12 7.48 -0.88 23.27
C ARG A 12 6.46 -1.50 22.33
N VAL A 13 6.31 -0.90 21.17
CA VAL A 13 5.27 -1.27 20.21
C VAL A 13 5.77 -2.34 19.25
N VAL A 14 5.01 -3.40 19.09
CA VAL A 14 5.16 -4.41 18.04
C VAL A 14 4.08 -4.19 16.98
N VAL A 15 4.46 -4.20 15.71
CA VAL A 15 3.55 -3.97 14.60
C VAL A 15 3.55 -5.13 13.61
N LEU A 16 2.36 -5.62 13.25
CA LEU A 16 2.14 -6.85 12.49
C LEU A 16 1.64 -6.60 11.05
N THR A 17 1.70 -5.35 10.58
CA THR A 17 1.30 -5.00 9.22
C THR A 17 2.24 -3.97 8.62
N ASN A 18 2.45 -4.05 7.29
CA ASN A 18 3.28 -3.06 6.58
C ASN A 18 2.65 -1.66 6.64
N GLN A 19 1.32 -1.57 6.52
CA GLN A 19 0.58 -0.32 6.68
C GLN A 19 0.76 0.28 8.09
N GLY A 20 0.71 -0.56 9.13
CA GLY A 20 0.93 -0.15 10.51
C GLY A 20 2.36 0.31 10.77
N THR A 21 3.36 -0.34 10.16
CA THR A 21 4.76 0.10 10.23
C THR A 21 4.91 1.54 9.74
N GLU A 22 4.35 1.87 8.57
CA GLU A 22 4.38 3.25 8.07
C GLU A 22 3.59 4.22 8.97
N SER A 23 2.50 3.76 9.57
CA SER A 23 1.72 4.58 10.50
C SER A 23 2.54 4.99 11.73
N LEU A 24 3.30 4.04 12.34
CA LEU A 24 4.18 4.35 13.47
C LEU A 24 5.28 5.32 13.06
N LEU A 25 5.95 5.06 11.95
CA LEU A 25 7.04 5.91 11.46
C LEU A 25 6.56 7.33 11.14
N ALA A 26 5.37 7.48 10.56
CA ALA A 26 4.76 8.78 10.29
C ALA A 26 4.43 9.56 11.57
N LEU A 27 4.16 8.84 12.69
CA LEU A 27 3.97 9.42 14.03
C LEU A 27 5.27 9.63 14.80
N GLY A 28 6.43 9.40 14.16
CA GLY A 28 7.74 9.52 14.78
C GLY A 28 8.07 8.38 15.76
N ILE A 29 7.35 7.26 15.69
CA ILE A 29 7.55 6.11 16.58
C ILE A 29 8.28 5.00 15.82
N LYS A 30 9.43 4.58 16.34
CA LYS A 30 10.16 3.41 15.87
C LYS A 30 9.67 2.18 16.64
N PRO A 31 9.09 1.16 15.97
CA PRO A 31 8.66 -0.05 16.65
C PRO A 31 9.85 -0.84 17.20
N VAL A 32 9.67 -1.59 18.28
CA VAL A 32 10.71 -2.52 18.78
C VAL A 32 10.82 -3.75 17.89
N ALA A 33 9.73 -4.12 17.22
CA ALA A 33 9.71 -5.18 16.22
C ALA A 33 8.57 -4.97 15.21
N ALA A 34 8.80 -5.46 14.00
CA ALA A 34 7.84 -5.41 12.91
C ALA A 34 7.90 -6.67 12.04
N VAL A 35 6.82 -6.97 11.34
CA VAL A 35 6.82 -7.98 10.29
C VAL A 35 7.62 -7.51 9.10
N LYS A 36 8.20 -8.45 8.34
CA LYS A 36 8.95 -8.20 7.13
C LYS A 36 8.09 -7.46 6.08
N SER A 37 8.69 -6.54 5.36
CA SER A 37 8.06 -5.94 4.19
C SER A 37 7.83 -6.97 3.08
N TRP A 38 6.73 -6.83 2.33
CA TRP A 38 6.41 -7.74 1.22
C TRP A 38 7.49 -7.77 0.14
N ILE A 39 8.19 -6.67 -0.05
CA ILE A 39 9.31 -6.50 -0.97
C ILE A 39 10.42 -5.78 -0.21
N GLY A 40 11.65 -6.27 -0.34
CA GLY A 40 12.80 -5.73 0.37
C GLY A 40 13.50 -6.78 1.26
N ASP A 41 14.59 -6.40 1.91
CA ASP A 41 15.35 -7.29 2.77
C ASP A 41 15.91 -6.52 4.00
N PRO A 42 15.23 -6.60 5.15
CA PRO A 42 13.84 -7.04 5.33
C PRO A 42 12.80 -5.94 5.07
N TRP A 43 13.20 -4.70 4.84
CA TRP A 43 12.33 -3.53 4.79
C TRP A 43 12.21 -2.95 3.39
N PHE A 44 11.06 -2.29 3.11
CA PHE A 44 10.92 -1.47 1.92
C PHE A 44 12.01 -0.40 1.87
N GLU A 45 12.53 -0.12 0.68
CA GLU A 45 13.63 0.82 0.46
C GLU A 45 13.35 2.21 1.06
N HIS A 46 12.14 2.71 0.95
CA HIS A 46 11.75 4.05 1.39
C HIS A 46 11.62 4.22 2.92
N ILE A 47 11.66 3.11 3.69
CA ILE A 47 11.62 3.15 5.15
C ILE A 47 12.82 2.46 5.82
N LYS A 48 13.72 1.84 5.06
CA LYS A 48 14.77 0.97 5.60
C LYS A 48 15.68 1.68 6.61
N GLU A 49 16.00 2.96 6.39
CA GLU A 49 16.85 3.73 7.29
C GLU A 49 16.16 3.98 8.64
N GLN A 50 14.86 4.29 8.62
CA GLN A 50 14.05 4.49 9.82
C GLN A 50 13.85 3.17 10.59
N MET A 51 13.90 2.04 9.88
CA MET A 51 13.74 0.69 10.42
C MET A 51 15.06 0.04 10.86
N ALA A 52 16.19 0.75 10.80
CA ALA A 52 17.46 0.24 11.32
C ALA A 52 17.30 -0.22 12.78
N ASP A 53 17.86 -1.38 13.13
CA ASP A 53 17.80 -2.03 14.46
C ASP A 53 16.39 -2.53 14.89
N VAL A 54 15.35 -2.38 14.08
CA VAL A 54 14.04 -2.97 14.36
C VAL A 54 14.14 -4.49 14.18
N LYS A 55 13.64 -5.24 15.18
CA LYS A 55 13.62 -6.70 15.11
C LYS A 55 12.59 -7.19 14.10
N MET A 56 13.03 -7.94 13.10
CA MET A 56 12.11 -8.64 12.19
C MET A 56 11.52 -9.87 12.90
N ILE A 57 10.19 -10.03 12.82
CA ILE A 57 9.41 -11.05 13.54
C ILE A 57 8.54 -11.93 12.61
N GLY A 58 9.02 -12.19 11.43
CA GLY A 58 8.31 -13.03 10.44
C GLY A 58 7.53 -12.22 9.41
N ASP A 59 6.69 -12.91 8.66
CA ASP A 59 5.84 -12.32 7.63
C ASP A 59 4.52 -11.79 8.21
N GLU A 60 3.87 -10.86 7.49
CA GLU A 60 2.57 -10.29 7.89
C GLU A 60 1.49 -11.36 8.07
N THR A 61 1.54 -12.43 7.29
CA THR A 61 0.62 -13.57 7.39
C THR A 61 1.02 -14.60 8.45
N GLN A 62 2.28 -14.57 8.91
CA GLN A 62 2.86 -15.56 9.81
C GLN A 62 3.89 -14.93 10.77
N PRO A 63 3.43 -14.00 11.66
CA PRO A 63 4.32 -13.40 12.66
C PRO A 63 4.72 -14.44 13.71
N ASN A 64 5.96 -14.33 14.21
CA ASN A 64 6.50 -15.22 15.23
C ASN A 64 6.06 -14.80 16.63
N VAL A 65 4.99 -15.41 17.15
CA VAL A 65 4.39 -15.08 18.45
C VAL A 65 5.35 -15.36 19.62
N GLU A 66 6.21 -16.37 19.54
CA GLU A 66 7.19 -16.69 20.58
C GLU A 66 8.23 -15.56 20.70
N VAL A 67 8.75 -15.08 19.56
CA VAL A 67 9.67 -13.94 19.58
C VAL A 67 8.98 -12.69 20.11
N ILE A 68 7.72 -12.43 19.73
CA ILE A 68 6.94 -11.29 20.26
C ILE A 68 6.88 -11.34 21.79
N ALA A 69 6.59 -12.50 22.37
CA ALA A 69 6.51 -12.66 23.82
C ALA A 69 7.84 -12.32 24.53
N THR A 70 8.98 -12.71 23.94
CA THR A 70 10.31 -12.40 24.53
C THR A 70 10.64 -10.89 24.54
N LEU A 71 10.03 -10.12 23.62
CA LEU A 71 10.26 -8.69 23.53
C LEU A 71 9.51 -7.87 24.59
N LYS A 72 8.58 -8.48 25.31
CA LYS A 72 7.77 -7.84 26.35
C LYS A 72 7.19 -6.50 25.86
N PRO A 73 6.40 -6.49 24.77
CA PRO A 73 5.77 -5.26 24.28
C PRO A 73 4.75 -4.72 25.28
N ASP A 74 4.44 -3.44 25.20
CA ASP A 74 3.34 -2.80 25.92
C ASP A 74 2.13 -2.52 25.01
N LEU A 75 2.31 -2.70 23.69
CA LEU A 75 1.24 -2.64 22.69
C LEU A 75 1.60 -3.51 21.47
N ILE A 76 0.59 -4.21 20.96
CA ILE A 76 0.66 -4.95 19.69
C ILE A 76 -0.39 -4.38 18.74
N LEU A 77 0.05 -3.96 17.55
CA LEU A 77 -0.81 -3.45 16.47
C LEU A 77 -0.87 -4.44 15.30
N GLY A 78 -2.05 -4.71 14.81
CA GLY A 78 -2.25 -5.65 13.69
C GLY A 78 -3.57 -5.43 12.97
N THR A 79 -3.98 -6.41 12.19
CA THR A 79 -5.26 -6.37 11.46
C THR A 79 -5.99 -7.70 11.57
N LYS A 80 -7.30 -7.66 11.66
CA LYS A 80 -8.17 -8.83 11.76
C LYS A 80 -8.02 -9.73 10.54
N VAL A 81 -8.01 -9.17 9.32
CA VAL A 81 -7.90 -9.94 8.08
C VAL A 81 -6.64 -10.80 7.97
N ARG A 82 -5.60 -10.55 8.77
CA ARG A 82 -4.34 -11.32 8.77
C ARG A 82 -4.16 -12.14 10.03
N GLN A 83 -4.44 -11.58 11.21
CA GLN A 83 -4.02 -12.13 12.48
C GLN A 83 -5.18 -12.54 13.41
N GLU A 84 -6.44 -12.59 12.92
CA GLU A 84 -7.60 -12.97 13.76
C GLU A 84 -7.39 -14.27 14.52
N LYS A 85 -6.83 -15.29 13.88
CA LYS A 85 -6.62 -16.62 14.47
C LYS A 85 -5.67 -16.63 15.67
N ILE A 86 -4.75 -15.67 15.74
CA ILE A 86 -3.76 -15.57 16.81
C ILE A 86 -4.04 -14.43 17.79
N TYR A 87 -5.18 -13.74 17.65
CA TYR A 87 -5.54 -12.60 18.49
C TYR A 87 -5.49 -12.91 19.99
N GLN A 88 -6.04 -14.05 20.40
CA GLN A 88 -6.04 -14.46 21.81
C GLN A 88 -4.63 -14.69 22.35
N GLN A 89 -3.75 -15.28 21.55
CA GLN A 89 -2.35 -15.50 21.93
C GLN A 89 -1.62 -14.15 22.08
N LEU A 90 -1.82 -13.23 21.16
CA LEU A 90 -1.22 -11.89 21.22
C LEU A 90 -1.75 -11.08 22.41
N SER A 91 -3.06 -11.13 22.66
CA SER A 91 -3.71 -10.43 23.78
C SER A 91 -3.30 -10.97 25.15
N ALA A 92 -2.83 -12.22 25.23
CA ALA A 92 -2.22 -12.77 26.43
C ALA A 92 -0.79 -12.23 26.70
N ILE A 93 -0.13 -11.67 25.69
CA ILE A 93 1.21 -11.09 25.81
C ILE A 93 1.12 -9.60 26.20
N ALA A 94 0.28 -8.82 25.48
CA ALA A 94 0.13 -7.39 25.69
C ALA A 94 -1.22 -6.88 25.15
N PRO A 95 -1.65 -5.66 25.52
CA PRO A 95 -2.76 -4.99 24.87
C PRO A 95 -2.61 -5.04 23.34
N THR A 96 -3.65 -5.54 22.67
CA THR A 96 -3.61 -5.78 21.22
C THR A 96 -4.76 -5.04 20.54
N VAL A 97 -4.42 -4.22 19.54
CA VAL A 97 -5.39 -3.45 18.75
C VAL A 97 -5.30 -3.87 17.29
N PHE A 98 -6.43 -4.31 16.75
CA PHE A 98 -6.56 -4.72 15.36
C PHE A 98 -7.45 -3.78 14.58
N THR A 99 -7.00 -3.40 13.37
CA THR A 99 -7.89 -2.83 12.36
C THR A 99 -8.77 -3.93 11.76
N GLU A 100 -9.94 -3.57 11.24
CA GLU A 100 -10.82 -4.55 10.58
C GLU A 100 -10.26 -4.98 9.22
N ASN A 101 -9.85 -4.02 8.40
CA ASN A 101 -9.40 -4.22 7.02
C ASN A 101 -8.06 -3.55 6.75
N LEU A 102 -7.53 -3.78 5.55
CA LEU A 102 -6.42 -3.09 4.92
C LEU A 102 -6.92 -2.42 3.63
N GLY A 103 -6.08 -1.67 2.95
CA GLY A 103 -6.40 -1.07 1.65
C GLY A 103 -7.29 0.16 1.76
N ASP A 104 -8.58 0.01 1.55
CA ASP A 104 -9.57 1.08 1.52
C ASP A 104 -9.73 1.86 2.85
N SER A 105 -9.29 1.28 3.92
CA SER A 105 -9.39 1.84 5.28
C SER A 105 -8.11 2.52 5.77
N MET A 106 -7.18 2.92 4.88
CA MET A 106 -5.87 3.49 5.27
C MET A 106 -6.00 4.63 6.29
N ILE A 107 -6.88 5.60 6.04
CA ILE A 107 -7.05 6.77 6.91
C ILE A 107 -7.63 6.39 8.27
N ASP A 108 -8.64 5.51 8.29
CA ASP A 108 -9.28 5.10 9.54
C ASP A 108 -8.37 4.17 10.35
N ASN A 109 -7.61 3.32 9.69
CA ASN A 109 -6.58 2.50 10.31
C ASN A 109 -5.50 3.38 10.95
N PHE A 110 -5.04 4.41 10.24
CA PHE A 110 -4.07 5.36 10.76
C PHE A 110 -4.59 6.10 12.01
N LYS A 111 -5.85 6.57 11.97
CA LYS A 111 -6.50 7.20 13.14
C LYS A 111 -6.58 6.25 14.34
N LEU A 112 -6.98 4.99 14.09
CA LEU A 112 -7.05 3.99 15.15
C LEU A 112 -5.67 3.74 15.79
N TYR A 113 -4.63 3.62 14.98
CA TYR A 113 -3.27 3.44 15.49
C TYR A 113 -2.76 4.69 16.22
N ALA A 114 -3.05 5.89 15.73
CA ALA A 114 -2.71 7.13 16.44
C ALA A 114 -3.40 7.21 17.82
N ALA A 115 -4.67 6.84 17.91
CA ALA A 115 -5.39 6.76 19.18
C ALA A 115 -4.81 5.70 20.12
N ALA A 116 -4.51 4.50 19.61
CA ALA A 116 -3.88 3.44 20.40
C ALA A 116 -2.49 3.83 20.95
N LEU A 117 -1.81 4.75 20.28
CA LEU A 117 -0.49 5.27 20.65
C LEU A 117 -0.55 6.55 21.51
N ASN A 118 -1.76 7.05 21.83
CA ASN A 118 -1.97 8.33 22.49
C ASN A 118 -1.31 9.50 21.71
N LYS A 119 -1.48 9.49 20.38
CA LYS A 119 -0.86 10.39 19.39
C LYS A 119 -1.90 11.01 18.43
N GLU A 120 -3.13 11.25 18.90
CA GLU A 120 -4.22 11.77 18.05
C GLU A 120 -3.91 13.16 17.48
N ALA A 121 -3.24 14.02 18.28
CA ALA A 121 -2.88 15.35 17.82
C ALA A 121 -1.83 15.32 16.71
N GLU A 122 -0.78 14.52 16.88
CA GLU A 122 0.25 14.29 15.87
C GLU A 122 -0.35 13.57 14.65
N GLY A 123 -1.24 12.60 14.87
CA GLY A 123 -1.98 11.90 13.82
C GLY A 123 -2.81 12.85 12.98
N LYS A 124 -3.51 13.79 13.63
CA LYS A 124 -4.26 14.84 12.91
C LYS A 124 -3.33 15.68 12.05
N ALA A 125 -2.19 16.12 12.58
CA ALA A 125 -1.22 16.92 11.82
C ALA A 125 -0.68 16.17 10.58
N VAL A 126 -0.39 14.87 10.71
CA VAL A 126 0.03 14.02 9.58
C VAL A 126 -1.05 13.93 8.50
N LEU A 127 -2.31 13.74 8.91
CA LEU A 127 -3.43 13.66 7.96
C LEU A 127 -3.75 15.02 7.33
N ASP A 128 -3.65 16.12 8.05
CA ASP A 128 -3.82 17.47 7.50
C ASP A 128 -2.75 17.75 6.42
N ASP A 129 -1.50 17.34 6.66
CA ASP A 129 -0.40 17.46 5.69
C ASP A 129 -0.62 16.56 4.45
N TYR A 130 -1.09 15.33 4.65
CA TYR A 130 -1.49 14.45 3.55
C TYR A 130 -2.62 15.06 2.70
N ASN A 131 -3.68 15.54 3.34
CA ASN A 131 -4.81 16.16 2.64
C ASN A 131 -4.37 17.40 1.86
N LYS A 132 -3.48 18.22 2.44
CA LYS A 132 -2.86 19.36 1.74
C LYS A 132 -2.06 18.90 0.51
N ALA A 133 -1.31 17.82 0.62
CA ALA A 133 -0.57 17.25 -0.51
C ALA A 133 -1.50 16.75 -1.62
N VAL A 134 -2.65 16.15 -1.28
CA VAL A 134 -3.69 15.75 -2.24
C VAL A 134 -4.22 16.97 -2.98
N GLU A 135 -4.65 18.02 -2.27
CA GLU A 135 -5.20 19.23 -2.91
C GLU A 135 -4.16 19.98 -3.77
N GLN A 136 -2.91 20.05 -3.30
CA GLN A 136 -1.82 20.61 -4.11
C GLN A 136 -1.57 19.80 -5.39
N THR A 137 -1.64 18.46 -5.30
CA THR A 137 -1.48 17.58 -6.45
C THR A 137 -2.63 17.75 -7.43
N LYS A 138 -3.88 17.82 -6.95
CA LYS A 138 -5.05 18.11 -7.81
C LYS A 138 -4.91 19.44 -8.55
N ALA A 139 -4.54 20.49 -7.84
CA ALA A 139 -4.35 21.81 -8.41
C ALA A 139 -3.23 21.82 -9.48
N HIS A 140 -2.14 21.11 -9.23
CA HIS A 140 -1.03 20.96 -10.17
C HIS A 140 -1.44 20.21 -11.45
N LEU A 141 -2.22 19.13 -11.30
CA LEU A 141 -2.69 18.31 -12.42
C LEU A 141 -3.74 19.02 -13.30
N GLY A 142 -4.59 19.86 -12.70
CA GLY A 142 -5.65 20.56 -13.39
C GLY A 142 -6.54 19.64 -14.24
N ASP A 143 -6.73 19.96 -15.51
CA ASP A 143 -7.57 19.17 -16.43
C ASP A 143 -7.04 17.76 -16.73
N LYS A 144 -5.77 17.46 -16.41
CA LYS A 144 -5.21 16.11 -16.57
C LYS A 144 -5.91 15.08 -15.67
N THR A 145 -6.57 15.50 -14.59
CA THR A 145 -7.38 14.62 -13.74
C THR A 145 -8.57 13.97 -14.47
N LYS A 146 -9.00 14.56 -15.62
CA LYS A 146 -10.06 13.97 -16.46
C LYS A 146 -9.59 12.76 -17.27
N MET A 147 -8.27 12.51 -17.33
CA MET A 147 -7.72 11.36 -18.04
C MET A 147 -8.10 10.06 -17.36
N ARG A 148 -8.38 9.03 -18.17
CA ARG A 148 -8.68 7.68 -17.71
C ARG A 148 -7.38 6.96 -17.36
N VAL A 149 -7.15 6.77 -16.07
CA VAL A 149 -5.94 6.11 -15.54
C VAL A 149 -6.23 4.63 -15.29
N SER A 150 -5.47 3.76 -15.93
CA SER A 150 -5.49 2.31 -15.77
C SER A 150 -4.43 1.86 -14.76
N LEU A 151 -4.73 0.79 -13.99
CA LEU A 151 -3.81 0.16 -13.03
C LEU A 151 -3.71 -1.34 -13.30
N ALA A 152 -2.49 -1.85 -13.42
CA ALA A 152 -2.23 -3.27 -13.64
C ALA A 152 -1.04 -3.78 -12.82
N ARG A 153 -1.05 -5.08 -12.52
CA ARG A 153 0.06 -5.82 -11.92
C ARG A 153 0.41 -7.00 -12.79
N PHE A 154 1.64 -7.04 -13.25
CA PHE A 154 2.21 -8.19 -13.93
C PHE A 154 2.93 -9.09 -12.91
N GLN A 155 2.62 -10.36 -12.97
CA GLN A 155 3.19 -11.44 -12.16
C GLN A 155 3.63 -12.56 -13.10
N PRO A 156 4.48 -13.51 -12.68
CA PRO A 156 4.84 -14.65 -13.54
C PRO A 156 3.59 -15.37 -14.06
N GLY A 157 3.36 -15.33 -15.40
CA GLY A 157 2.22 -15.97 -16.06
C GLY A 157 0.83 -15.43 -15.74
N LYS A 158 0.73 -14.27 -15.08
CA LYS A 158 -0.55 -13.76 -14.57
C LYS A 158 -0.58 -12.23 -14.62
N VAL A 159 -1.74 -11.67 -15.00
CA VAL A 159 -1.96 -10.22 -14.96
C VAL A 159 -3.22 -9.91 -14.15
N ARG A 160 -3.12 -8.93 -13.28
CA ARG A 160 -4.19 -8.44 -12.43
C ARG A 160 -4.50 -6.99 -12.75
N VAL A 161 -5.77 -6.71 -12.99
CA VAL A 161 -6.29 -5.34 -13.06
C VAL A 161 -6.73 -4.89 -11.67
N TYR A 162 -6.46 -3.64 -11.31
CA TYR A 162 -6.88 -3.05 -10.05
C TYR A 162 -8.00 -2.03 -10.26
N TYR A 163 -8.99 -2.09 -9.36
CA TYR A 163 -10.17 -1.25 -9.36
C TYR A 163 -10.05 -0.09 -8.35
N LYS A 164 -11.19 0.49 -7.92
CA LYS A 164 -11.19 1.69 -7.07
C LYS A 164 -10.76 1.42 -5.62
N ASN A 165 -11.02 0.22 -5.08
CA ASN A 165 -10.82 -0.09 -3.66
C ASN A 165 -9.42 -0.65 -3.35
N ASN A 166 -8.47 -0.56 -4.29
CA ASN A 166 -7.08 -0.80 -3.94
C ASN A 166 -6.37 0.51 -3.53
N PHE A 167 -5.23 0.42 -2.91
CA PHE A 167 -4.48 1.55 -2.37
C PHE A 167 -4.27 2.69 -3.39
N ALA A 168 -3.67 2.40 -4.56
CA ALA A 168 -3.48 3.42 -5.60
C ALA A 168 -4.81 3.89 -6.22
N GLY A 169 -5.79 2.98 -6.37
CA GLY A 169 -7.12 3.31 -6.88
C GLY A 169 -7.83 4.37 -6.03
N ILE A 170 -7.73 4.25 -4.71
CA ILE A 170 -8.28 5.22 -3.75
C ILE A 170 -7.63 6.59 -3.93
N ILE A 171 -6.31 6.65 -4.03
CA ILE A 171 -5.57 7.90 -4.20
C ILE A 171 -5.89 8.55 -5.56
N LEU A 172 -5.96 7.76 -6.63
CA LEU A 172 -6.40 8.25 -7.95
C LEU A 172 -7.83 8.82 -7.89
N ASN A 173 -8.73 8.16 -7.16
CA ASN A 173 -10.10 8.66 -6.98
C ASN A 173 -10.13 9.96 -6.15
N GLN A 174 -9.32 10.07 -5.09
CA GLN A 174 -9.16 11.31 -4.31
C GLN A 174 -8.65 12.47 -5.18
N LEU A 175 -7.75 12.19 -6.11
CA LEU A 175 -7.24 13.18 -7.07
C LEU A 175 -8.27 13.56 -8.15
N GLY A 176 -9.36 12.81 -8.28
CA GLY A 176 -10.41 13.04 -9.27
C GLY A 176 -10.14 12.45 -10.64
N PHE A 177 -9.18 11.52 -10.77
CA PHE A 177 -8.94 10.84 -12.03
C PHE A 177 -10.12 9.97 -12.46
N ALA A 178 -10.43 10.05 -13.76
CA ALA A 178 -11.31 9.06 -14.37
C ALA A 178 -10.64 7.69 -14.44
N ARG A 179 -11.46 6.64 -14.53
CA ARG A 179 -11.00 5.27 -14.75
C ARG A 179 -11.59 4.74 -16.06
N PRO A 180 -10.90 3.85 -16.79
CA PRO A 180 -11.52 3.09 -17.87
C PRO A 180 -12.81 2.41 -17.36
N ASP A 181 -13.87 2.35 -18.16
CA ASP A 181 -15.17 1.79 -17.73
C ASP A 181 -15.05 0.38 -17.15
N ALA A 182 -14.20 -0.45 -17.75
CA ALA A 182 -13.91 -1.80 -17.26
C ALA A 182 -13.25 -1.83 -15.86
N GLN A 183 -12.62 -0.74 -15.44
CA GLN A 183 -11.93 -0.59 -14.14
C GLN A 183 -12.69 0.31 -13.16
N ASN A 184 -13.77 0.95 -13.59
CA ASN A 184 -14.59 1.82 -12.74
C ASN A 184 -15.54 1.00 -11.86
N LYS A 185 -15.01 0.13 -11.02
CA LYS A 185 -15.74 -0.78 -10.15
C LYS A 185 -15.40 -0.53 -8.69
N ASP A 186 -16.43 -0.66 -7.83
CA ASP A 186 -16.25 -0.62 -6.36
C ASP A 186 -15.81 -2.00 -5.86
N ASP A 187 -14.62 -2.43 -6.31
CA ASP A 187 -13.99 -3.70 -6.00
C ASP A 187 -12.47 -3.50 -5.88
N PHE A 188 -11.76 -4.52 -5.42
CA PHE A 188 -10.31 -4.47 -5.22
C PHE A 188 -9.55 -4.78 -6.51
N SER A 189 -9.78 -5.93 -7.12
CA SER A 189 -9.03 -6.39 -8.30
C SER A 189 -9.66 -7.61 -8.96
N ALA A 190 -9.28 -7.89 -10.20
CA ALA A 190 -9.52 -9.18 -10.85
C ALA A 190 -8.29 -9.64 -11.65
N ASP A 191 -8.15 -10.96 -11.80
CA ASP A 191 -7.19 -11.53 -12.73
C ASP A 191 -7.81 -11.56 -14.12
N ILE A 192 -7.02 -11.30 -15.15
CA ILE A 192 -7.45 -11.25 -16.54
C ILE A 192 -6.62 -12.19 -17.42
N THR A 193 -7.20 -12.65 -18.52
CA THR A 193 -6.49 -13.39 -19.58
C THR A 193 -5.91 -12.42 -20.61
N GLN A 194 -5.02 -12.90 -21.46
CA GLN A 194 -4.39 -12.07 -22.48
C GLN A 194 -5.41 -11.54 -23.50
N GLU A 195 -6.45 -12.30 -23.81
CA GLU A 195 -7.54 -11.87 -24.69
C GLU A 195 -8.36 -10.71 -24.10
N GLN A 196 -8.37 -10.60 -22.78
CA GLN A 196 -9.08 -9.53 -22.04
C GLN A 196 -8.21 -8.28 -21.82
N MET A 197 -6.97 -8.26 -22.30
CA MET A 197 -6.03 -7.19 -21.97
C MET A 197 -6.49 -5.78 -22.38
N THR A 198 -7.43 -5.66 -23.30
CA THR A 198 -8.03 -4.36 -23.67
C THR A 198 -8.72 -3.66 -22.50
N VAL A 199 -9.05 -4.38 -21.41
CA VAL A 199 -9.56 -3.76 -20.17
C VAL A 199 -8.50 -2.89 -19.48
N LEU A 200 -7.22 -3.03 -19.87
CA LEU A 200 -6.11 -2.21 -19.37
C LEU A 200 -5.95 -0.90 -20.16
N ASP A 201 -6.70 -0.71 -21.26
CA ASP A 201 -6.57 0.51 -22.07
C ASP A 201 -7.19 1.73 -21.39
N GLY A 202 -6.54 2.86 -21.53
CA GLY A 202 -6.96 4.15 -20.99
C GLY A 202 -6.18 5.27 -21.66
N ASP A 203 -6.14 6.43 -21.04
CA ASP A 203 -5.31 7.55 -21.53
C ASP A 203 -3.89 7.47 -20.98
N VAL A 204 -3.75 6.85 -19.79
CA VAL A 204 -2.48 6.51 -19.12
C VAL A 204 -2.64 5.16 -18.41
N MET A 205 -1.60 4.33 -18.41
CA MET A 205 -1.53 3.11 -17.61
C MET A 205 -0.31 3.14 -16.70
N PHE A 206 -0.54 2.96 -15.41
CA PHE A 206 0.51 2.64 -14.45
C PHE A 206 0.48 1.15 -14.14
N TYR A 207 1.64 0.51 -14.18
CA TYR A 207 1.72 -0.91 -13.88
C TYR A 207 2.97 -1.26 -13.07
N PHE A 208 2.86 -2.25 -12.24
CA PHE A 208 3.99 -2.78 -11.50
C PHE A 208 4.29 -4.21 -11.92
N VAL A 209 5.57 -4.53 -11.85
CA VAL A 209 6.14 -5.82 -12.20
C VAL A 209 6.61 -6.48 -10.92
N SER A 210 5.92 -7.56 -10.54
CA SER A 210 6.11 -8.22 -9.25
C SER A 210 7.01 -9.43 -9.36
N ASP A 211 8.27 -9.19 -9.66
CA ASP A 211 9.30 -10.22 -9.58
C ASP A 211 9.79 -10.37 -8.13
N ARG A 212 10.00 -11.60 -7.69
CA ARG A 212 10.75 -11.88 -6.47
C ARG A 212 12.25 -11.73 -6.74
N GLN A 213 13.04 -11.53 -5.69
CA GLN A 213 14.49 -11.42 -5.83
C GLN A 213 15.08 -12.61 -6.64
N GLY A 214 15.74 -12.30 -7.76
CA GLY A 214 16.32 -13.29 -8.67
C GLY A 214 15.36 -13.88 -9.72
N ASP A 215 14.08 -13.51 -9.71
CA ASP A 215 13.10 -13.91 -10.73
C ASP A 215 12.90 -12.77 -11.77
N THR A 216 12.55 -13.15 -12.99
CA THR A 216 12.22 -12.23 -14.10
C THR A 216 10.92 -12.62 -14.80
N GLY A 217 10.13 -13.49 -14.20
CA GLY A 217 8.90 -14.02 -14.79
C GLY A 217 7.84 -12.97 -15.02
N ALA A 218 7.68 -12.05 -14.06
CA ALA A 218 6.71 -10.94 -14.18
C ALA A 218 7.15 -9.95 -15.28
N LYS A 219 8.44 -9.65 -15.35
CA LYS A 219 9.00 -8.81 -16.42
C LYS A 219 8.75 -9.41 -17.79
N LYS A 220 9.01 -10.72 -17.96
CA LYS A 220 8.71 -11.44 -19.21
C LYS A 220 7.22 -11.37 -19.54
N THR A 221 6.34 -11.62 -18.57
CA THR A 221 4.89 -11.50 -18.78
C THR A 221 4.51 -10.08 -19.25
N ALA A 222 5.08 -9.04 -18.67
CA ALA A 222 4.82 -7.66 -19.09
C ALA A 222 5.31 -7.40 -20.52
N GLU A 223 6.52 -7.84 -20.86
CA GLU A 223 7.10 -7.69 -22.20
C GLU A 223 6.27 -8.44 -23.26
N GLU A 224 5.88 -9.68 -22.99
CA GLU A 224 5.05 -10.49 -23.90
C GLU A 224 3.68 -9.87 -24.13
N TRP A 225 3.00 -9.44 -23.05
CA TRP A 225 1.66 -8.88 -23.17
C TRP A 225 1.69 -7.52 -23.88
N LEU A 226 2.55 -6.61 -23.45
CA LEU A 226 2.63 -5.26 -24.03
C LEU A 226 3.23 -5.27 -25.44
N GLY A 227 4.03 -6.28 -25.79
CA GLY A 227 4.54 -6.50 -27.14
C GLY A 227 3.56 -7.20 -28.10
N SER A 228 2.42 -7.70 -27.60
CA SER A 228 1.48 -8.46 -28.42
C SER A 228 0.76 -7.57 -29.47
N PRO A 229 0.28 -8.17 -30.59
CA PRO A 229 -0.50 -7.43 -31.59
C PRO A 229 -1.75 -6.75 -31.03
N LEU A 230 -2.36 -7.36 -30.00
CA LEU A 230 -3.53 -6.78 -29.33
C LEU A 230 -3.15 -5.50 -28.57
N ALA A 231 -2.05 -5.54 -27.81
CA ALA A 231 -1.54 -4.37 -27.08
C ALA A 231 -1.15 -3.21 -27.99
N GLN A 232 -0.58 -3.50 -29.16
CA GLN A 232 -0.17 -2.48 -30.13
C GLN A 232 -1.36 -1.64 -30.63
N ASN A 233 -2.60 -2.11 -30.45
CA ASN A 233 -3.80 -1.37 -30.76
C ASN A 233 -4.32 -0.50 -29.61
N MET A 234 -3.83 -0.71 -28.39
CA MET A 234 -4.24 0.05 -27.21
C MET A 234 -3.70 1.50 -27.26
N THR A 235 -4.50 2.43 -26.76
CA THR A 235 -4.16 3.87 -26.69
C THR A 235 -2.89 4.11 -25.86
N VAL A 236 -2.81 3.50 -24.69
CA VAL A 236 -1.65 3.66 -23.79
C VAL A 236 -0.33 3.19 -24.41
N VAL A 237 -0.37 2.20 -25.29
CA VAL A 237 0.82 1.70 -26.01
C VAL A 237 1.18 2.61 -27.18
N LYS A 238 0.20 2.97 -28.01
CA LYS A 238 0.38 3.90 -29.16
C LYS A 238 0.91 5.26 -28.74
N THR A 239 0.42 5.78 -27.62
CA THR A 239 0.82 7.09 -27.08
C THR A 239 2.05 7.02 -26.18
N LYS A 240 2.61 5.82 -25.95
CA LYS A 240 3.74 5.57 -25.03
C LYS A 240 3.47 6.04 -23.60
N ARG A 241 2.21 5.89 -23.14
CA ARG A 241 1.77 6.29 -21.80
C ARG A 241 1.48 5.08 -20.89
N ALA A 242 2.19 3.98 -21.11
CA ALA A 242 2.25 2.84 -20.22
C ALA A 242 3.55 2.92 -19.40
N PHE A 243 3.44 3.17 -18.10
CA PHE A 243 4.58 3.43 -17.23
C PHE A 243 4.70 2.35 -16.16
N VAL A 244 5.89 1.75 -16.06
CA VAL A 244 6.24 0.94 -14.90
C VAL A 244 6.44 1.85 -13.69
N VAL A 245 5.88 1.44 -12.54
CA VAL A 245 5.96 2.18 -11.28
C VAL A 245 6.47 1.30 -10.14
N ASN A 246 6.90 1.93 -9.07
CA ASN A 246 7.44 1.24 -7.90
C ASN A 246 6.30 0.54 -7.12
N GLU A 247 6.27 -0.80 -7.11
CA GLU A 247 5.21 -1.56 -6.46
C GLU A 247 5.09 -1.30 -4.95
N PRO A 248 6.14 -1.24 -4.13
CA PRO A 248 6.05 -0.81 -2.75
C PRO A 248 5.23 0.47 -2.56
N ILE A 249 5.54 1.52 -3.31
CA ILE A 249 4.91 2.85 -3.19
C ILE A 249 3.48 2.84 -3.72
N TRP A 250 3.21 2.10 -4.79
CA TRP A 250 1.91 2.13 -5.46
C TRP A 250 0.92 1.07 -4.96
N ASN A 251 1.38 0.06 -4.21
CA ASN A 251 0.52 -1.07 -3.85
C ASN A 251 0.82 -1.68 -2.47
N THR A 252 2.03 -2.25 -2.26
CA THR A 252 2.24 -3.21 -1.17
C THR A 252 2.53 -2.59 0.20
N SER A 253 2.98 -1.35 0.29
CA SER A 253 3.14 -0.66 1.58
C SER A 253 1.78 -0.26 2.17
N GLY A 254 0.95 0.39 1.37
CA GLY A 254 -0.43 0.74 1.71
C GLY A 254 -0.59 1.77 2.83
N GLY A 255 0.49 2.41 3.28
CA GLY A 255 0.48 3.36 4.38
C GLY A 255 0.63 4.83 3.96
N ILE A 256 0.63 5.72 4.95
CA ILE A 256 0.58 7.17 4.73
C ILE A 256 1.88 7.73 4.12
N ILE A 257 3.02 7.10 4.39
CA ILE A 257 4.32 7.49 3.81
C ILE A 257 4.32 7.17 2.32
N ALA A 258 3.96 5.94 1.95
CA ALA A 258 3.83 5.53 0.55
C ALA A 258 2.79 6.37 -0.20
N ALA A 259 1.67 6.74 0.45
CA ALA A 259 0.64 7.60 -0.14
C ALA A 259 1.20 8.96 -0.57
N LYS A 260 2.03 9.61 0.26
CA LYS A 260 2.67 10.87 -0.07
C LYS A 260 3.68 10.72 -1.21
N LEU A 261 4.50 9.66 -1.19
CA LEU A 261 5.44 9.35 -2.27
C LEU A 261 4.72 9.04 -3.59
N LEU A 262 3.57 8.40 -3.54
CA LEU A 262 2.73 8.14 -4.71
C LEU A 262 2.21 9.45 -5.33
N LEU A 263 1.75 10.41 -4.51
CA LEU A 263 1.35 11.74 -4.99
C LEU A 263 2.49 12.47 -5.71
N GLU A 264 3.72 12.36 -5.18
CA GLU A 264 4.91 12.94 -5.81
C GLU A 264 5.25 12.25 -7.15
N ASP A 265 5.18 10.91 -7.19
CA ASP A 265 5.45 10.15 -8.43
C ASP A 265 4.41 10.47 -9.51
N ILE A 266 3.12 10.59 -9.14
CA ILE A 266 2.07 11.03 -10.07
C ILE A 266 2.42 12.39 -10.67
N ARG A 267 2.75 13.41 -9.86
CA ARG A 267 3.11 14.74 -10.35
C ARG A 267 4.25 14.67 -11.36
N LYS A 268 5.36 14.02 -11.00
CA LYS A 268 6.53 13.86 -11.86
C LYS A 268 6.21 13.20 -13.20
N ARG A 269 5.35 12.19 -13.21
CA ARG A 269 4.97 11.48 -14.43
C ARG A 269 4.06 12.29 -15.32
N PHE A 270 3.09 12.99 -14.73
CA PHE A 270 2.21 13.86 -15.50
C PHE A 270 2.90 15.14 -16.00
N ASP A 271 4.04 15.55 -15.43
CA ASP A 271 4.87 16.62 -15.97
C ASP A 271 5.65 16.19 -17.22
N SER A 272 5.78 14.90 -17.48
CA SER A 272 6.54 14.36 -18.61
C SER A 272 5.75 14.29 -19.93
N PHE A 273 4.46 14.63 -19.95
CA PHE A 273 3.62 14.62 -21.16
C PHE A 273 2.43 15.61 -21.12
#